data_81291dd99f8ac250e3535102add687f6
#
_entry.id   81291dd99f8ac250e3535102add687f6
#
_cell.length_a   1.000
_cell.length_b   1.000
_cell.length_c   1.000
_cell.angle_alpha   90.00
_cell.angle_beta   90.00
_cell.angle_gamma   90.00
#
_symmetry.space_group_name_H-M   'P 1'
#
loop_
_entity.id
_entity.type
_entity.pdbx_description
1 polymer ?
#
loop_
_entity_poly.entity_id
_entity_poly.type
_entity_poly.pdbx_seq_one_letter_code
_entity_poly.pdbx_strand_id
1 'polypeptide(L)'
;MSKTWLYTLMFVVVILVIMELIPLFMGKPFYYESSRLLFEFSGPDATVTSTTAVYIKNVKKIKDIENSCSPDEKELGEKEVKNLKSLFGENVEFRYLGCHSKKLSENEIQIKEIYYMKNLGKIDSNKVIIDFGKKIDKIPVNSKVVYILPSDAKILTTDPTPTSENGNVLEWNFDAGKSMVFPKVEYQR
;
A
#
# COMPACT_ATOMS: atom_id res chain seq x y z
N MET A 1 -28.32 6.47 5.15
CA MET A 1 -27.20 5.80 4.45
C MET A 1 -26.09 5.54 5.47
N SER A 2 -25.75 4.28 5.71
CA SER A 2 -24.89 3.91 6.83
C SER A 2 -23.44 4.32 6.58
N LYS A 3 -22.83 4.92 7.59
CA LYS A 3 -21.41 5.32 7.62
C LYS A 3 -20.44 4.14 7.37
N THR A 4 -20.95 2.93 7.39
CA THR A 4 -20.18 1.68 7.22
C THR A 4 -19.61 1.53 5.79
N TRP A 5 -20.27 2.08 4.78
CA TRP A 5 -19.84 2.01 3.38
C TRP A 5 -18.56 2.85 3.10
N LEU A 6 -18.40 3.95 3.84
CA LEU A 6 -17.19 4.80 3.73
C LEU A 6 -15.91 4.06 4.19
N TYR A 7 -16.06 3.10 5.07
CA TYR A 7 -14.94 2.41 5.71
C TYR A 7 -14.37 1.24 4.91
N THR A 8 -15.12 0.68 3.98
CA THR A 8 -14.64 -0.43 3.14
C THR A 8 -13.75 0.06 1.99
N LEU A 9 -13.89 1.33 1.62
CA LEU A 9 -13.10 1.98 0.56
C LEU A 9 -11.71 2.41 1.02
N MET A 10 -11.51 2.43 2.30
CA MET A 10 -10.26 2.81 2.96
C MET A 10 -9.10 1.87 2.71
N PHE A 11 -9.17 1.01 1.76
CA PHE A 11 -8.43 -0.18 1.78
C PHE A 11 -7.57 -0.52 0.58
N VAL A 12 -7.00 0.46 0.02
CA VAL A 12 -5.71 0.23 -0.56
C VAL A 12 -4.72 0.72 0.49
N VAL A 13 -4.56 -0.09 1.41
CA VAL A 13 -3.83 -0.25 2.64
C VAL A 13 -3.12 0.92 3.24
N VAL A 14 -2.46 1.65 2.52
CA VAL A 14 -1.62 2.72 3.02
C VAL A 14 -2.08 4.05 2.49
N ILE A 15 -2.88 4.04 1.47
CA ILE A 15 -3.63 5.19 1.00
C ILE A 15 -4.54 5.77 2.10
N LEU A 16 -4.80 5.01 3.11
CA LEU A 16 -5.89 5.26 4.04
C LEU A 16 -5.58 6.05 5.27
N VAL A 17 -4.37 6.06 5.68
CA VAL A 17 -3.94 7.00 6.74
C VAL A 17 -4.17 8.43 6.27
N ILE A 18 -3.99 8.66 4.97
CA ILE A 18 -4.30 9.96 4.36
C ILE A 18 -5.79 10.23 4.32
N MET A 19 -6.65 9.22 4.13
CA MET A 19 -8.10 9.44 4.07
C MET A 19 -8.74 9.81 5.41
N GLU A 20 -8.14 9.52 6.54
CA GLU A 20 -8.60 10.05 7.83
C GLU A 20 -8.33 11.55 8.02
N LEU A 21 -7.32 12.07 7.33
CA LEU A 21 -7.04 13.51 7.28
C LEU A 21 -8.00 14.26 6.35
N ILE A 22 -8.64 13.57 5.44
CA ILE A 22 -9.51 14.11 4.41
C ILE A 22 -10.88 14.62 4.91
N PRO A 23 -11.56 14.02 5.91
CA PRO A 23 -12.78 14.62 6.46
C PRO A 23 -12.58 16.03 7.04
N LEU A 24 -11.38 16.36 7.47
CA LEU A 24 -11.00 17.73 7.87
C LEU A 24 -10.97 18.71 6.68
N PHE A 25 -10.93 18.18 5.45
CA PHE A 25 -10.84 18.95 4.23
C PHE A 25 -12.14 18.90 3.38
N MET A 26 -13.27 18.48 3.96
CA MET A 26 -14.56 18.32 3.28
C MET A 26 -15.07 19.62 2.66
N GLY A 27 -14.64 19.84 1.51
CA GLY A 27 -15.14 20.81 0.55
C GLY A 27 -14.62 20.48 -0.83
N LYS A 28 -14.71 19.19 -1.25
CA LYS A 28 -14.34 18.69 -2.60
C LYS A 28 -13.46 19.65 -3.42
N PRO A 29 -12.49 19.28 -4.13
CA PRO A 29 -12.12 18.01 -4.70
C PRO A 29 -10.62 17.78 -4.76
N PHE A 30 -10.22 16.67 -4.35
CA PHE A 30 -9.00 16.09 -4.87
C PHE A 30 -9.38 14.77 -5.53
N TYR A 31 -8.54 14.31 -6.44
CA TYR A 31 -8.69 13.05 -7.12
C TYR A 31 -7.40 12.27 -6.95
N TYR A 32 -7.53 10.99 -6.62
CA TYR A 32 -6.41 10.06 -6.73
C TYR A 32 -6.17 9.80 -8.21
N GLU A 33 -4.93 9.85 -8.65
CA GLU A 33 -4.56 9.58 -10.03
C GLU A 33 -3.94 8.20 -10.19
N SER A 34 -3.11 7.81 -9.25
CA SER A 34 -2.46 6.51 -9.27
C SER A 34 -2.03 6.08 -7.88
N SER A 35 -1.83 4.77 -7.72
CA SER A 35 -1.34 4.15 -6.51
C SER A 35 -0.26 3.11 -6.84
N ARG A 36 0.77 3.05 -6.01
CA ARG A 36 1.82 2.03 -6.09
C ARG A 36 2.12 1.49 -4.71
N LEU A 37 2.10 0.17 -4.57
CA LEU A 37 2.55 -0.55 -3.39
C LEU A 37 3.82 -1.30 -3.74
N LEU A 38 4.90 -1.00 -3.04
CA LEU A 38 6.19 -1.66 -3.19
C LEU A 38 6.48 -2.42 -1.91
N PHE A 39 6.69 -3.73 -2.03
CA PHE A 39 7.09 -4.61 -0.94
C PHE A 39 8.52 -5.08 -1.20
N GLU A 40 9.44 -4.71 -0.31
CA GLU A 40 10.83 -5.15 -0.35
C GLU A 40 11.00 -6.23 0.73
N PHE A 41 11.02 -7.50 0.31
CA PHE A 41 11.05 -8.64 1.21
C PHE A 41 12.45 -8.99 1.70
N SER A 42 12.56 -9.29 3.00
CA SER A 42 13.72 -9.89 3.62
C SER A 42 13.31 -11.19 4.34
N GLY A 43 13.03 -12.24 3.58
CA GLY A 43 12.37 -13.44 4.09
C GLY A 43 10.86 -13.19 4.31
N PRO A 44 10.29 -13.54 5.49
CA PRO A 44 8.87 -13.34 5.77
C PRO A 44 8.50 -11.88 6.09
N ASP A 45 9.48 -11.01 6.29
CA ASP A 45 9.29 -9.61 6.63
C ASP A 45 9.44 -8.73 5.38
N ALA A 46 8.84 -7.54 5.41
CA ALA A 46 9.00 -6.59 4.31
C ALA A 46 9.01 -5.14 4.79
N THR A 47 9.76 -4.30 4.08
CA THR A 47 9.53 -2.87 4.05
C THR A 47 8.49 -2.59 2.97
N VAL A 48 7.41 -1.93 3.36
CA VAL A 48 6.31 -1.60 2.45
C VAL A 48 6.27 -0.11 2.22
N THR A 49 6.38 0.29 0.97
CA THR A 49 6.25 1.68 0.54
C THR A 49 4.95 1.84 -0.25
N SER A 50 4.06 2.67 0.24
CA SER A 50 2.91 3.15 -0.52
C SER A 50 3.23 4.49 -1.14
N THR A 51 2.93 4.63 -2.41
CA THR A 51 3.08 5.89 -3.13
C THR A 51 1.76 6.22 -3.81
N THR A 52 1.22 7.39 -3.53
CA THR A 52 -0.07 7.85 -4.09
C THR A 52 0.12 9.22 -4.73
N ALA A 53 -0.31 9.36 -5.98
CA ALA A 53 -0.42 10.64 -6.65
C ALA A 53 -1.85 11.19 -6.47
N VAL A 54 -1.92 12.45 -6.04
CA VAL A 54 -3.19 13.13 -5.73
C VAL A 54 -3.24 14.45 -6.48
N TYR A 55 -4.29 14.65 -7.26
CA TYR A 55 -4.60 15.93 -7.86
C TYR A 55 -5.50 16.76 -6.93
N ILE A 56 -5.13 18.02 -6.70
CA ILE A 56 -5.78 18.92 -5.75
C ILE A 56 -6.26 20.18 -6.50
N LYS A 57 -7.57 20.39 -6.59
CA LYS A 57 -8.13 21.59 -7.24
C LYS A 57 -7.82 22.89 -6.50
N ASN A 58 -7.74 22.84 -5.18
CA ASN A 58 -7.41 24.02 -4.38
C ASN A 58 -5.95 23.99 -3.94
N VAL A 59 -5.09 24.67 -4.69
CA VAL A 59 -3.64 24.73 -4.49
C VAL A 59 -3.23 25.13 -3.05
N LYS A 60 -4.05 25.95 -2.36
CA LYS A 60 -3.76 26.34 -0.99
C LYS A 60 -3.75 25.14 -0.01
N LYS A 61 -4.49 24.08 -0.33
CA LYS A 61 -4.54 22.86 0.49
C LYS A 61 -3.33 21.94 0.31
N ILE A 62 -2.50 22.13 -0.70
CA ILE A 62 -1.28 21.34 -0.89
C ILE A 62 -0.36 21.48 0.34
N LYS A 63 -0.19 22.69 0.85
CA LYS A 63 0.65 22.93 2.03
C LYS A 63 0.13 22.21 3.28
N ASP A 64 -1.18 22.11 3.43
CA ASP A 64 -1.78 21.41 4.59
C ASP A 64 -1.47 19.90 4.51
N ILE A 65 -1.51 19.32 3.30
CA ILE A 65 -1.14 17.91 3.06
C ILE A 65 0.36 17.70 3.27
N GLU A 66 1.21 18.59 2.75
CA GLU A 66 2.65 18.53 3.00
C GLU A 66 2.96 18.55 4.50
N ASN A 67 2.32 19.45 5.25
CA ASN A 67 2.51 19.58 6.69
C ASN A 67 1.97 18.39 7.49
N SER A 68 0.98 17.66 6.96
CA SER A 68 0.45 16.47 7.62
C SER A 68 1.32 15.23 7.43
N CYS A 69 2.22 15.26 6.46
CA CYS A 69 3.15 14.19 6.15
C CYS A 69 4.42 14.38 7.00
N SER A 70 4.65 13.51 7.97
CA SER A 70 5.81 13.55 8.85
C SER A 70 6.85 12.49 8.43
N PRO A 71 8.13 12.86 8.29
CA PRO A 71 9.19 11.89 8.04
C PRO A 71 9.54 11.05 9.27
N ASP A 72 9.06 11.44 10.44
CA ASP A 72 9.42 10.79 11.71
C ASP A 72 8.58 9.53 11.96
N GLU A 73 9.19 8.57 12.64
CA GLU A 73 8.47 7.39 13.16
C GLU A 73 7.37 7.86 14.13
N LYS A 74 6.22 7.24 14.02
CA LYS A 74 5.11 7.44 14.98
C LYS A 74 4.50 6.10 15.35
N GLU A 75 3.87 6.05 16.49
CA GLU A 75 2.99 4.93 16.82
C GLU A 75 1.73 4.98 15.95
N LEU A 76 1.35 3.83 15.42
CA LEU A 76 0.10 3.68 14.68
C LEU A 76 -1.06 3.68 15.68
N GLY A 77 -2.13 4.40 15.35
CA GLY A 77 -3.36 4.35 16.13
C GLY A 77 -4.00 2.96 16.11
N GLU A 78 -4.74 2.59 17.14
CA GLU A 78 -5.40 1.28 17.27
C GLU A 78 -6.25 0.93 16.02
N LYS A 79 -6.93 1.93 15.48
CA LYS A 79 -7.78 1.76 14.29
C LYS A 79 -6.96 1.48 13.04
N GLU A 80 -5.82 2.16 12.87
CA GLU A 80 -4.89 1.93 11.76
C GLU A 80 -4.32 0.51 11.85
N VAL A 81 -3.85 0.09 13.03
CA VAL A 81 -3.35 -1.26 13.26
C VAL A 81 -4.42 -2.31 12.98
N LYS A 82 -5.66 -2.11 13.45
CA LYS A 82 -6.77 -3.02 13.18
C LYS A 82 -7.05 -3.15 11.69
N ASN A 83 -7.01 -2.06 10.98
CA ASN A 83 -7.21 -2.04 9.54
C ASN A 83 -6.09 -2.80 8.83
N LEU A 84 -4.83 -2.53 9.15
CA LEU A 84 -3.68 -3.24 8.57
C LEU A 84 -3.74 -4.75 8.87
N LYS A 85 -4.09 -5.15 10.09
CA LYS A 85 -4.28 -6.56 10.46
C LYS A 85 -5.40 -7.22 9.67
N SER A 86 -6.50 -6.52 9.42
CA SER A 86 -7.60 -7.07 8.62
C SER A 86 -7.21 -7.37 7.17
N LEU A 87 -6.16 -6.72 6.63
CA LEU A 87 -5.65 -6.95 5.29
C LEU A 87 -4.54 -7.98 5.23
N PHE A 88 -3.55 -7.80 6.08
CA PHE A 88 -2.33 -8.60 6.00
C PHE A 88 -2.32 -9.80 6.94
N GLY A 89 -3.24 -9.83 7.90
CA GLY A 89 -3.40 -10.91 8.87
C GLY A 89 -3.13 -10.45 10.31
N GLU A 90 -3.76 -11.13 11.25
CA GLU A 90 -3.70 -10.80 12.69
C GLU A 90 -2.29 -10.94 13.29
N ASN A 91 -1.45 -11.81 12.70
CA ASN A 91 -0.10 -12.09 13.19
C ASN A 91 0.96 -11.12 12.65
N VAL A 92 0.58 -10.19 11.79
CA VAL A 92 1.51 -9.21 11.22
C VAL A 92 1.72 -8.08 12.21
N GLU A 93 2.97 -7.76 12.49
CA GLU A 93 3.37 -6.61 13.31
C GLU A 93 3.72 -5.44 12.39
N PHE A 94 3.28 -4.24 12.75
CA PHE A 94 3.43 -3.04 11.93
C PHE A 94 4.21 -1.97 12.69
N ARG A 95 5.16 -1.35 11.99
CA ARG A 95 5.87 -0.17 12.47
C ARG A 95 5.88 0.88 11.35
N TYR A 96 5.35 2.06 11.64
CA TYR A 96 5.40 3.19 10.74
C TYR A 96 6.80 3.80 10.76
N LEU A 97 7.41 3.97 9.58
CA LEU A 97 8.76 4.50 9.43
C LEU A 97 8.78 5.96 8.96
N GLY A 98 7.68 6.47 8.47
CA GLY A 98 7.58 7.86 8.08
C GLY A 98 6.79 8.13 6.81
N CYS A 99 6.61 9.42 6.52
CA CYS A 99 5.94 9.94 5.35
C CYS A 99 6.80 10.98 4.65
N HIS A 100 6.79 10.96 3.34
CA HIS A 100 7.42 11.98 2.49
C HIS A 100 6.41 12.48 1.46
N SER A 101 6.33 13.79 1.31
CA SER A 101 5.55 14.41 0.26
C SER A 101 6.46 15.06 -0.78
N LYS A 102 6.03 15.01 -2.04
CA LYS A 102 6.73 15.68 -3.16
C LYS A 102 5.71 16.31 -4.07
N LYS A 103 5.82 17.62 -4.23
CA LYS A 103 5.03 18.35 -5.24
C LYS A 103 5.49 17.96 -6.63
N LEU A 104 4.60 17.47 -7.49
CA LEU A 104 4.86 17.08 -8.87
C LEU A 104 4.53 18.20 -9.85
N SER A 105 3.44 18.94 -9.58
CA SER A 105 3.02 20.10 -10.36
C SER A 105 2.34 21.12 -9.45
N GLU A 106 1.77 22.18 -10.03
CA GLU A 106 1.03 23.17 -9.25
C GLU A 106 -0.14 22.56 -8.47
N ASN A 107 -0.82 21.56 -9.05
CA ASN A 107 -2.02 20.94 -8.52
C ASN A 107 -1.84 19.47 -8.10
N GLU A 108 -0.64 18.93 -8.21
CA GLU A 108 -0.39 17.52 -7.98
C GLU A 108 0.69 17.31 -6.92
N ILE A 109 0.39 16.43 -5.97
CA ILE A 109 1.32 16.00 -4.92
C ILE A 109 1.43 14.48 -4.91
N GLN A 110 2.65 14.00 -4.75
CA GLN A 110 2.91 12.59 -4.47
C GLN A 110 3.17 12.44 -2.97
N ILE A 111 2.52 11.46 -2.38
CA ILE A 111 2.68 11.09 -0.98
C ILE A 111 3.26 9.70 -0.94
N LYS A 112 4.31 9.53 -0.15
CA LYS A 112 5.01 8.27 0.05
C LYS A 112 5.03 7.95 1.53
N GLU A 113 4.41 6.84 1.92
CA GLU A 113 4.43 6.33 3.30
C GLU A 113 5.21 5.03 3.36
N ILE A 114 5.94 4.82 4.43
CA ILE A 114 6.84 3.70 4.60
C ILE A 114 6.49 2.98 5.90
N TYR A 115 6.36 1.65 5.81
CA TYR A 115 6.08 0.76 6.92
C TYR A 115 7.06 -0.39 6.92
N TYR A 116 7.46 -0.82 8.09
CA TYR A 116 8.06 -2.14 8.29
C TYR A 116 6.98 -3.09 8.76
N MET A 117 6.87 -4.23 8.11
CA MET A 117 5.89 -5.27 8.41
C MET A 117 6.61 -6.57 8.68
N LYS A 118 6.41 -7.13 9.88
CA LYS A 118 7.01 -8.38 10.32
C LYS A 118 6.00 -9.51 10.24
N ASN A 119 6.46 -10.71 9.91
CA ASN A 119 5.61 -11.89 9.72
C ASN A 119 4.57 -11.74 8.59
N LEU A 120 4.91 -11.01 7.54
CA LEU A 120 4.02 -10.81 6.40
C LEU A 120 3.90 -12.07 5.54
N GLY A 121 4.99 -12.83 5.41
CA GLY A 121 5.03 -14.15 4.80
C GLY A 121 5.08 -15.27 5.83
N LYS A 122 4.81 -16.49 5.38
CA LYS A 122 4.95 -17.72 6.17
C LYS A 122 6.17 -18.49 5.71
N ILE A 123 6.90 -19.07 6.66
CA ILE A 123 8.00 -19.99 6.36
C ILE A 123 7.45 -21.42 6.46
N ASP A 124 7.62 -22.19 5.40
CA ASP A 124 7.36 -23.62 5.37
C ASP A 124 8.61 -24.34 4.84
N SER A 125 9.32 -24.97 5.77
CA SER A 125 10.61 -25.63 5.52
C SER A 125 11.65 -24.64 4.97
N ASN A 126 11.98 -24.72 3.68
CA ASN A 126 12.91 -23.83 2.98
C ASN A 126 12.20 -22.84 2.03
N LYS A 127 10.88 -22.75 2.15
CA LYS A 127 10.05 -21.87 1.31
C LYS A 127 9.50 -20.72 2.12
N VAL A 128 9.37 -19.57 1.47
CA VAL A 128 8.60 -18.43 1.96
C VAL A 128 7.35 -18.31 1.11
N ILE A 129 6.21 -18.23 1.76
CA ILE A 129 4.89 -18.12 1.13
C ILE A 129 4.33 -16.75 1.51
N ILE A 130 4.13 -15.91 0.52
CA ILE A 130 3.45 -14.62 0.63
C ILE A 130 2.05 -14.83 0.09
N ASP A 131 1.06 -14.78 0.96
CA ASP A 131 -0.35 -14.97 0.58
C ASP A 131 -1.23 -14.21 1.57
N PHE A 132 -1.76 -13.09 1.14
CA PHE A 132 -2.67 -12.30 1.99
C PHE A 132 -4.11 -12.79 1.89
N GLY A 133 -4.44 -13.61 0.89
CA GLY A 133 -5.79 -14.17 0.69
C GLY A 133 -6.87 -13.10 0.50
N LYS A 134 -6.49 -11.89 0.08
CA LYS A 134 -7.39 -10.73 0.04
C LYS A 134 -7.64 -10.25 -1.38
N LYS A 135 -8.91 -9.92 -1.58
CA LYS A 135 -9.42 -9.32 -2.82
C LYS A 135 -10.07 -7.98 -2.49
N ILE A 136 -9.78 -6.98 -3.31
CA ILE A 136 -10.48 -5.70 -3.31
C ILE A 136 -11.39 -5.70 -4.54
N ASP A 137 -12.71 -5.63 -4.32
CA ASP A 137 -13.68 -5.80 -5.41
C ASP A 137 -13.63 -4.69 -6.45
N LYS A 138 -13.29 -3.48 -6.03
CA LYS A 138 -13.17 -2.34 -6.94
C LYS A 138 -12.13 -1.35 -6.44
N ILE A 139 -11.04 -1.21 -7.18
CA ILE A 139 -10.03 -0.19 -6.90
C ILE A 139 -10.44 1.15 -7.53
N PRO A 140 -10.23 2.28 -6.83
CA PRO A 140 -10.65 3.59 -7.31
C PRO A 140 -9.77 4.15 -8.42
N VAL A 141 -8.51 3.73 -8.49
CA VAL A 141 -7.50 4.26 -9.41
C VAL A 141 -6.64 3.14 -9.97
N ASN A 142 -5.93 3.42 -11.07
CA ASN A 142 -4.90 2.51 -11.57
C ASN A 142 -3.87 2.26 -10.48
N SER A 143 -3.63 1.01 -10.19
CA SER A 143 -2.78 0.59 -9.09
C SER A 143 -1.70 -0.38 -9.57
N LYS A 144 -0.52 -0.24 -8.98
CA LYS A 144 0.62 -1.11 -9.25
C LYS A 144 1.07 -1.76 -7.95
N VAL A 145 1.25 -3.07 -7.96
CA VAL A 145 1.87 -3.82 -6.86
C VAL A 145 3.22 -4.34 -7.35
N VAL A 146 4.25 -4.12 -6.56
CA VAL A 146 5.62 -4.55 -6.88
C VAL A 146 6.17 -5.32 -5.70
N TYR A 147 6.66 -6.53 -5.94
CA TYR A 147 7.42 -7.31 -4.97
C TYR A 147 8.88 -7.37 -5.40
N ILE A 148 9.77 -6.99 -4.50
CA ILE A 148 11.21 -7.20 -4.61
C ILE A 148 11.55 -8.31 -3.62
N LEU A 149 11.88 -9.47 -4.14
CA LEU A 149 12.30 -10.63 -3.35
C LEU A 149 13.80 -10.52 -3.02
N PRO A 150 14.32 -11.30 -2.06
CA PRO A 150 15.77 -11.41 -1.87
C PRO A 150 16.50 -11.78 -3.17
N SER A 151 17.71 -11.28 -3.35
CA SER A 151 18.49 -11.48 -4.59
C SER A 151 18.82 -12.93 -4.90
N ASP A 152 18.84 -13.78 -3.87
CA ASP A 152 19.07 -15.23 -3.93
C ASP A 152 17.77 -16.04 -4.02
N ALA A 153 16.59 -15.38 -4.05
CA ALA A 153 15.30 -16.04 -4.11
C ALA A 153 15.09 -16.77 -5.44
N LYS A 154 14.72 -18.05 -5.34
CA LYS A 154 14.24 -18.82 -6.47
C LYS A 154 12.71 -18.85 -6.46
N ILE A 155 12.07 -18.16 -7.40
CA ILE A 155 10.62 -18.10 -7.52
C ILE A 155 10.12 -19.50 -7.91
N LEU A 156 9.14 -20.00 -7.18
CA LEU A 156 8.51 -21.30 -7.42
C LEU A 156 7.15 -21.14 -8.09
N THR A 157 6.30 -20.25 -7.53
CA THR A 157 4.95 -19.99 -8.07
C THR A 157 4.56 -18.53 -7.86
N THR A 158 3.72 -18.03 -8.76
CA THR A 158 3.05 -16.73 -8.65
C THR A 158 1.59 -16.87 -9.06
N ASP A 159 0.68 -16.23 -8.33
CA ASP A 159 -0.75 -16.18 -8.66
C ASP A 159 -1.33 -14.81 -8.24
N PRO A 160 -1.82 -13.99 -9.16
CA PRO A 160 -1.78 -14.17 -10.63
C PRO A 160 -0.37 -14.04 -11.21
N THR A 161 -0.21 -14.44 -12.46
CA THR A 161 1.04 -14.22 -13.20
C THR A 161 1.39 -12.73 -13.22
N PRO A 162 2.64 -12.35 -12.93
CA PRO A 162 3.04 -10.94 -12.96
C PRO A 162 2.93 -10.35 -14.37
N THR A 163 2.60 -9.07 -14.43
CA THR A 163 2.59 -8.29 -15.69
C THR A 163 4.01 -8.12 -16.24
N SER A 164 4.98 -8.04 -15.34
CA SER A 164 6.41 -7.94 -15.66
C SER A 164 7.23 -8.66 -14.60
N GLU A 165 8.27 -9.37 -15.03
CA GLU A 165 9.24 -10.05 -14.19
C GLU A 165 10.64 -9.69 -14.65
N ASN A 166 11.49 -9.24 -13.74
CA ASN A 166 12.88 -8.91 -13.99
C ASN A 166 13.75 -9.38 -12.81
N GLY A 167 14.29 -10.57 -12.93
CA GLY A 167 15.02 -11.24 -11.86
C GLY A 167 14.15 -11.44 -10.62
N ASN A 168 14.52 -10.79 -9.52
CA ASN A 168 13.78 -10.87 -8.26
C ASN A 168 12.68 -9.80 -8.10
N VAL A 169 12.39 -9.03 -9.15
CA VAL A 169 11.35 -7.99 -9.16
C VAL A 169 10.14 -8.47 -9.94
N LEU A 170 9.00 -8.55 -9.25
CA LEU A 170 7.70 -8.94 -9.80
C LEU A 170 6.75 -7.76 -9.76
N GLU A 171 6.04 -7.50 -10.84
CA GLU A 171 5.15 -6.36 -10.98
C GLU A 171 3.77 -6.78 -11.49
N TRP A 172 2.72 -6.25 -10.88
CA TRP A 172 1.32 -6.40 -11.31
C TRP A 172 0.68 -5.05 -11.48
N ASN A 173 -0.03 -4.86 -12.60
CA ASN A 173 -0.80 -3.66 -12.90
C ASN A 173 -2.29 -3.97 -12.83
N PHE A 174 -3.04 -3.10 -12.16
CA PHE A 174 -4.47 -3.22 -11.96
C PHE A 174 -5.17 -1.96 -12.43
N ASP A 175 -6.21 -2.11 -13.25
CA ASP A 175 -6.96 -0.99 -13.81
C ASP A 175 -8.00 -0.47 -12.80
N ALA A 176 -8.21 0.84 -12.80
CA ALA A 176 -9.29 1.48 -12.06
C ALA A 176 -10.65 0.86 -12.40
N GLY A 177 -11.49 0.71 -11.39
CA GLY A 177 -12.83 0.13 -11.54
C GLY A 177 -12.90 -1.38 -11.57
N LYS A 178 -11.75 -2.07 -11.67
CA LYS A 178 -11.65 -3.54 -11.62
C LYS A 178 -11.33 -4.04 -10.21
N SER A 179 -11.47 -5.34 -10.01
CA SER A 179 -11.02 -5.99 -8.78
C SER A 179 -9.50 -6.17 -8.78
N MET A 180 -8.91 -6.11 -7.59
CA MET A 180 -7.51 -6.42 -7.35
C MET A 180 -7.43 -7.58 -6.37
N VAL A 181 -6.64 -8.60 -6.72
CA VAL A 181 -6.23 -9.67 -5.80
C VAL A 181 -4.78 -9.42 -5.45
N PHE A 182 -4.44 -9.42 -4.16
CA PHE A 182 -3.04 -9.34 -3.77
C PHE A 182 -2.30 -10.58 -4.26
N PRO A 183 -1.17 -10.41 -4.96
CA PRO A 183 -0.46 -11.54 -5.54
C PRO A 183 0.04 -12.50 -4.47
N LYS A 184 -0.16 -13.81 -4.72
CA LYS A 184 0.49 -14.87 -3.98
C LYS A 184 1.83 -15.19 -4.64
N VAL A 185 2.87 -15.32 -3.85
CA VAL A 185 4.21 -15.70 -4.31
C VAL A 185 4.80 -16.75 -3.38
N GLU A 186 5.33 -17.82 -3.95
CA GLU A 186 6.14 -18.80 -3.23
C GLU A 186 7.56 -18.76 -3.79
N TYR A 187 8.54 -18.65 -2.92
CA TYR A 187 9.93 -18.69 -3.30
C TYR A 187 10.77 -19.48 -2.30
N GLN A 188 11.89 -19.98 -2.76
CA GLN A 188 12.89 -20.67 -1.96
C GLN A 188 14.11 -19.75 -1.78
N ARG A 189 14.69 -19.81 -0.60
CA ARG A 189 15.93 -19.14 -0.22
C ARG A 189 17.07 -20.13 -0.18
#